data_0f892f2eb0679af144556afce426d98a
#
_entry.id   0f892f2eb0679af144556afce426d98a
#
_cell.length_a   1.000
_cell.length_b   1.000
_cell.length_c   1.000
_cell.angle_alpha   90.00
_cell.angle_beta   90.00
_cell.angle_gamma   90.00
#
_symmetry.space_group_name_H-M   'P 1'
#
loop_
_entity.id
_entity.type
_entity.pdbx_description
1 polymer ?
#
loop_
_entity_poly.entity_id
_entity_poly.type
_entity_poly.pdbx_seq_one_letter_code
_entity_poly.pdbx_strand_id
1 'polypeptide(L)'
;MKFSSKVEKCGQSPMRKFHPYAVAAKARGIKVYHLNIGQPDVQTPPAFFEAIRKFEQPVLEYAPSPGIPELIDAIKGYYDKLDMHFDKSEIYITTGGSEALAITLQCILDDGDEILIPEPFYPNYNTMVRTCGASITPIPTCPEEGYHYAEREKIEPLINEHTR
;
A
#
# COMPACT_ATOMS: atom_id res chain seq x y z
N MET A 1 21.83 5.02 -20.94
CA MET A 1 21.23 5.73 -19.81
C MET A 1 21.45 4.85 -18.58
N LYS A 2 21.92 5.39 -17.45
CA LYS A 2 22.12 4.64 -16.22
C LYS A 2 20.95 4.96 -15.26
N PHE A 3 20.37 3.94 -14.65
CA PHE A 3 19.34 4.14 -13.60
C PHE A 3 19.97 4.65 -12.31
N SER A 4 19.15 5.23 -11.43
CA SER A 4 19.62 5.60 -10.09
C SER A 4 19.96 4.35 -9.27
N SER A 5 20.92 4.48 -8.36
CA SER A 5 21.26 3.38 -7.45
C SER A 5 20.11 2.91 -6.57
N LYS A 6 19.15 3.79 -6.28
CA LYS A 6 17.93 3.46 -5.55
C LYS A 6 17.06 2.48 -6.34
N VAL A 7 16.88 2.72 -7.66
CA VAL A 7 16.10 1.83 -8.54
C VAL A 7 16.85 0.52 -8.80
N GLU A 8 18.17 0.54 -8.95
CA GLU A 8 18.98 -0.67 -9.10
C GLU A 8 18.88 -1.63 -7.91
N LYS A 9 18.66 -1.08 -6.69
CA LYS A 9 18.41 -1.86 -5.46
C LYS A 9 16.98 -2.40 -5.36
N CYS A 10 16.03 -1.90 -6.17
CA CYS A 10 14.66 -2.42 -6.21
C CYS A 10 14.63 -3.71 -7.04
N GLY A 11 14.38 -4.84 -6.44
CA GLY A 11 14.20 -6.11 -7.13
C GLY A 11 12.86 -6.16 -7.89
N GLN A 12 12.71 -7.17 -8.75
CA GLN A 12 11.41 -7.47 -9.35
C GLN A 12 10.46 -8.08 -8.32
N SER A 13 9.15 -7.80 -8.47
CA SER A 13 8.13 -8.38 -7.60
C SER A 13 8.18 -9.91 -7.61
N PRO A 14 8.41 -10.57 -6.47
CA PRO A 14 8.46 -12.03 -6.40
C PRO A 14 7.13 -12.68 -6.83
N MET A 15 5.99 -12.01 -6.65
CA MET A 15 4.68 -12.49 -7.07
C MET A 15 4.56 -12.59 -8.61
N ARG A 16 5.21 -11.70 -9.36
CA ARG A 16 5.17 -11.70 -10.82
C ARG A 16 6.12 -12.72 -11.45
N LYS A 17 7.09 -13.23 -10.71
CA LYS A 17 8.05 -14.24 -11.17
C LYS A 17 7.37 -15.49 -11.74
N PHE A 18 6.22 -15.87 -11.17
CA PHE A 18 5.49 -17.06 -11.58
C PHE A 18 4.50 -16.83 -12.72
N HIS A 19 4.28 -15.58 -13.14
CA HIS A 19 3.31 -15.26 -14.20
C HIS A 19 3.54 -16.02 -15.52
N PRO A 20 4.77 -16.13 -16.05
CA PRO A 20 5.02 -16.89 -17.29
C PRO A 20 4.65 -18.37 -17.17
N TYR A 21 4.89 -18.98 -16.00
CA TYR A 21 4.54 -20.37 -15.75
C TYR A 21 3.01 -20.57 -15.71
N ALA A 22 2.29 -19.65 -15.11
CA ALA A 22 0.83 -19.67 -15.06
C ALA A 22 0.24 -19.52 -16.48
N VAL A 23 0.79 -18.64 -17.32
CA VAL A 23 0.38 -18.46 -18.71
C VAL A 23 0.62 -19.74 -19.50
N ALA A 24 1.80 -20.35 -19.39
CA ALA A 24 2.15 -21.59 -20.11
C ALA A 24 1.27 -22.78 -19.66
N ALA A 25 0.92 -22.86 -18.37
CA ALA A 25 0.02 -23.88 -17.85
C ALA A 25 -1.41 -23.71 -18.41
N LYS A 26 -1.94 -22.48 -18.39
CA LYS A 26 -3.25 -22.15 -18.95
C LYS A 26 -3.33 -22.47 -20.45
N ALA A 27 -2.27 -22.18 -21.23
CA ALA A 27 -2.20 -22.50 -22.65
C ALA A 27 -2.30 -24.01 -22.94
N ARG A 28 -1.96 -24.86 -21.97
CA ARG A 28 -2.10 -26.32 -22.02
C ARG A 28 -3.44 -26.82 -21.46
N GLY A 29 -4.39 -25.92 -21.17
CA GLY A 29 -5.68 -26.25 -20.60
C GLY A 29 -5.68 -26.57 -19.10
N ILE A 30 -4.57 -26.33 -18.39
CA ILE A 30 -4.46 -26.58 -16.96
C ILE A 30 -5.12 -25.41 -16.20
N LYS A 31 -6.04 -25.75 -15.29
CA LYS A 31 -6.67 -24.76 -14.41
C LYS A 31 -5.64 -24.26 -13.37
N VAL A 32 -5.37 -22.97 -13.36
CA VAL A 32 -4.43 -22.33 -12.42
C VAL A 32 -5.21 -21.51 -11.41
N TYR A 33 -5.01 -21.79 -10.13
CA TYR A 33 -5.55 -21.03 -9.01
C TYR A 33 -4.51 -20.00 -8.55
N HIS A 34 -4.89 -18.72 -8.53
CA HIS A 34 -4.02 -17.63 -8.12
C HIS A 34 -4.26 -17.29 -6.65
N LEU A 35 -3.40 -17.81 -5.76
CA LEU A 35 -3.43 -17.49 -4.33
C LEU A 35 -2.43 -16.39 -3.94
N ASN A 36 -1.70 -15.88 -4.91
CA ASN A 36 -0.66 -14.84 -4.75
C ASN A 36 -1.15 -13.42 -5.03
N ILE A 37 -2.43 -13.24 -5.33
CA ILE A 37 -3.04 -11.94 -5.63
C ILE A 37 -4.27 -11.80 -4.73
N GLY A 38 -4.29 -10.78 -3.89
CA GLY A 38 -5.43 -10.42 -3.04
C GLY A 38 -6.50 -9.67 -3.83
N GLN A 39 -7.10 -10.31 -4.82
CA GLN A 39 -8.19 -9.72 -5.59
C GLN A 39 -9.54 -10.07 -4.96
N PRO A 40 -10.41 -9.06 -4.69
CA PRO A 40 -11.75 -9.32 -4.18
C PRO A 40 -12.57 -10.19 -5.16
N ASP A 41 -13.35 -11.11 -4.63
CA ASP A 41 -14.31 -11.95 -5.36
C ASP A 41 -15.77 -11.58 -5.05
N VAL A 42 -16.00 -10.64 -4.13
CA VAL A 42 -17.30 -10.06 -3.84
C VAL A 42 -17.68 -9.01 -4.89
N GLN A 43 -18.97 -8.93 -5.21
CA GLN A 43 -19.46 -7.96 -6.20
C GLN A 43 -19.32 -6.54 -5.65
N THR A 44 -18.85 -5.64 -6.53
CA THR A 44 -18.86 -4.20 -6.23
C THR A 44 -20.30 -3.73 -6.02
N PRO A 45 -20.57 -2.94 -4.97
CA PRO A 45 -21.92 -2.46 -4.70
C PRO A 45 -22.55 -1.76 -5.92
N PRO A 46 -23.82 -2.05 -6.26
CA PRO A 46 -24.51 -1.43 -7.39
C PRO A 46 -24.52 0.10 -7.34
N ALA A 47 -24.58 0.68 -6.12
CA ALA A 47 -24.55 2.13 -5.91
C ALA A 47 -23.31 2.81 -6.52
N PHE A 48 -22.16 2.11 -6.56
CA PHE A 48 -20.95 2.61 -7.21
C PHE A 48 -21.15 2.84 -8.71
N PHE A 49 -21.71 1.84 -9.40
CA PHE A 49 -21.96 1.95 -10.83
C PHE A 49 -23.09 2.93 -11.15
N GLU A 50 -24.09 3.07 -10.27
CA GLU A 50 -25.14 4.06 -10.40
C GLU A 50 -24.61 5.48 -10.28
N ALA A 51 -23.70 5.73 -9.32
CA ALA A 51 -23.06 7.02 -9.17
C ALA A 51 -22.25 7.41 -10.42
N ILE A 52 -21.47 6.46 -11.00
CA ILE A 52 -20.73 6.68 -12.23
C ILE A 52 -21.69 7.01 -13.40
N ARG A 53 -22.78 6.29 -13.55
CA ARG A 53 -23.76 6.54 -14.63
C ARG A 53 -24.47 7.88 -14.51
N LYS A 54 -24.61 8.42 -13.29
CA LYS A 54 -25.22 9.72 -13.01
C LYS A 54 -24.23 10.88 -13.06
N PHE A 55 -22.95 10.59 -13.28
CA PHE A 55 -21.94 11.62 -13.35
C PHE A 55 -21.96 12.32 -14.70
N GLU A 56 -22.50 13.54 -14.73
CA GLU A 56 -22.73 14.35 -15.95
C GLU A 56 -22.03 15.70 -15.83
N GLN A 57 -20.74 15.70 -15.49
CA GLN A 57 -19.98 16.94 -15.53
C GLN A 57 -19.47 17.23 -16.94
N PRO A 58 -19.84 18.38 -17.54
CA PRO A 58 -19.45 18.71 -18.91
C PRO A 58 -17.96 19.03 -19.04
N VAL A 59 -17.30 19.40 -17.95
CA VAL A 59 -15.86 19.68 -17.89
C VAL A 59 -15.29 19.00 -16.66
N LEU A 60 -14.21 18.25 -16.84
CA LEU A 60 -13.44 17.68 -15.74
C LEU A 60 -12.34 18.68 -15.34
N GLU A 61 -12.59 19.40 -14.27
CA GLU A 61 -11.65 20.37 -13.72
C GLU A 61 -10.61 19.71 -12.81
N TYR A 62 -9.54 20.43 -12.50
CA TYR A 62 -8.58 19.98 -11.48
C TYR A 62 -9.25 19.94 -10.12
N ALA A 63 -9.02 18.86 -9.39
CA ALA A 63 -9.40 18.79 -7.98
C ALA A 63 -8.48 19.71 -7.13
N PRO A 64 -8.97 20.24 -6.01
CA PRO A 64 -8.10 20.85 -5.00
C PRO A 64 -7.02 19.88 -4.53
N SER A 65 -5.83 20.39 -4.20
CA SER A 65 -4.68 19.55 -3.81
C SER A 65 -4.97 18.56 -2.67
N PRO A 66 -5.75 18.89 -1.63
CA PRO A 66 -6.12 17.90 -0.60
C PRO A 66 -7.17 16.89 -1.05
N GLY A 67 -7.87 17.15 -2.15
CA GLY A 67 -9.02 16.37 -2.63
C GLY A 67 -10.30 17.21 -2.71
N ILE A 68 -11.32 16.65 -3.34
CA ILE A 68 -12.63 17.32 -3.42
C ILE A 68 -13.32 17.29 -2.04
N PRO A 69 -13.94 18.42 -1.62
CA PRO A 69 -14.54 18.53 -0.29
C PRO A 69 -15.56 17.45 0.05
N GLU A 70 -16.37 17.07 -0.93
CA GLU A 70 -17.40 16.03 -0.76
C GLU A 70 -16.81 14.66 -0.41
N LEU A 71 -15.66 14.31 -0.99
CA LEU A 71 -14.97 13.06 -0.67
C LEU A 71 -14.32 13.12 0.71
N ILE A 72 -13.71 14.25 1.06
CA ILE A 72 -13.14 14.48 2.40
C ILE A 72 -14.23 14.34 3.46
N ASP A 73 -15.41 14.95 3.23
CA ASP A 73 -16.55 14.85 4.16
C ASP A 73 -17.07 13.41 4.28
N ALA A 74 -17.14 12.69 3.17
CA ALA A 74 -17.56 11.29 3.17
C ALA A 74 -16.57 10.39 3.93
N ILE A 75 -15.27 10.61 3.75
CA ILE A 75 -14.20 9.87 4.45
C ILE A 75 -14.24 10.20 5.94
N LYS A 76 -14.34 11.48 6.31
CA LYS A 76 -14.51 11.90 7.71
C LYS A 76 -15.70 11.17 8.34
N GLY A 77 -16.88 11.22 7.71
CA GLY A 77 -18.08 10.55 8.20
C GLY A 77 -17.97 9.02 8.25
N TYR A 78 -17.09 8.41 7.46
CA TYR A 78 -16.77 6.99 7.58
C TYR A 78 -15.95 6.71 8.85
N TYR A 79 -14.89 7.49 9.09
CA TYR A 79 -14.04 7.30 10.26
C TYR A 79 -14.74 7.67 11.58
N ASP A 80 -15.61 8.69 11.57
CA ASP A 80 -16.43 9.03 12.75
C ASP A 80 -17.29 7.84 13.23
N LYS A 81 -17.77 6.98 12.31
CA LYS A 81 -18.51 5.76 12.66
C LYS A 81 -17.63 4.67 13.31
N LEU A 82 -16.34 4.78 13.17
CA LEU A 82 -15.34 3.88 13.76
C LEU A 82 -14.72 4.47 15.05
N ASP A 83 -15.31 5.54 15.57
CA ASP A 83 -14.80 6.30 16.74
C ASP A 83 -13.39 6.88 16.50
N MET A 84 -13.09 7.20 15.24
CA MET A 84 -11.86 7.86 14.81
C MET A 84 -12.20 9.24 14.28
N HIS A 85 -11.81 10.28 15.01
CA HIS A 85 -12.19 11.66 14.71
C HIS A 85 -11.02 12.44 14.12
N PHE A 86 -11.19 12.89 12.88
CA PHE A 86 -10.24 13.71 12.16
C PHE A 86 -10.84 15.04 11.75
N ASP A 87 -10.06 16.09 11.78
CA ASP A 87 -10.42 17.34 11.13
C ASP A 87 -10.21 17.21 9.60
N LYS A 88 -10.95 17.99 8.81
CA LYS A 88 -10.84 17.98 7.34
C LYS A 88 -9.42 18.27 6.85
N SER A 89 -8.66 19.07 7.60
CA SER A 89 -7.26 19.41 7.31
C SER A 89 -6.28 18.26 7.54
N GLU A 90 -6.72 17.20 8.21
CA GLU A 90 -5.93 15.97 8.48
C GLU A 90 -6.18 14.88 7.44
N ILE A 91 -7.09 15.12 6.49
CA ILE A 91 -7.45 14.15 5.44
C ILE A 91 -6.89 14.64 4.10
N TYR A 92 -6.07 13.82 3.47
CA TYR A 92 -5.49 14.06 2.16
C TYR A 92 -5.86 12.91 1.20
N ILE A 93 -6.42 13.25 0.05
CA ILE A 93 -6.86 12.26 -0.95
C ILE A 93 -5.72 11.93 -1.90
N THR A 94 -5.47 10.66 -2.10
CA THR A 94 -4.46 10.15 -3.02
C THR A 94 -5.07 9.18 -4.03
N THR A 95 -4.34 8.88 -5.10
CA THR A 95 -4.75 7.88 -6.10
C THR A 95 -4.50 6.45 -5.56
N GLY A 96 -5.14 6.15 -4.44
CA GLY A 96 -5.05 4.86 -3.74
C GLY A 96 -3.90 4.80 -2.71
N GLY A 97 -3.89 3.70 -1.94
CA GLY A 97 -2.99 3.51 -0.81
C GLY A 97 -1.49 3.49 -1.16
N SER A 98 -1.13 3.11 -2.39
CA SER A 98 0.28 3.12 -2.80
C SER A 98 0.85 4.53 -2.90
N GLU A 99 0.07 5.49 -3.39
CA GLU A 99 0.49 6.89 -3.42
C GLU A 99 0.54 7.49 -2.01
N ALA A 100 -0.46 7.19 -1.17
CA ALA A 100 -0.46 7.61 0.23
C ALA A 100 0.81 7.16 0.95
N LEU A 101 1.16 5.86 0.85
CA LEU A 101 2.36 5.32 1.45
C LEU A 101 3.63 5.95 0.88
N ALA A 102 3.72 6.12 -0.45
CA ALA A 102 4.89 6.71 -1.08
C ALA A 102 5.12 8.15 -0.62
N ILE A 103 4.06 8.96 -0.54
CA ILE A 103 4.14 10.34 -0.05
C ILE A 103 4.54 10.35 1.43
N THR A 104 3.88 9.55 2.26
CA THR A 104 4.18 9.48 3.70
C THR A 104 5.63 9.10 3.94
N LEU A 105 6.13 8.04 3.29
CA LEU A 105 7.51 7.60 3.44
C LEU A 105 8.52 8.67 2.98
N GLN A 106 8.22 9.40 1.89
CA GLN A 106 9.06 10.51 1.45
C GLN A 106 9.07 11.69 2.42
N CYS A 107 8.02 11.87 3.20
CA CYS A 107 7.94 12.94 4.21
C CYS A 107 8.71 12.60 5.50
N ILE A 108 8.90 11.34 5.82
CA ILE A 108 9.46 10.92 7.12
C ILE A 108 10.82 10.23 7.03
N LEU A 109 11.29 9.83 5.83
CA LEU A 109 12.52 9.07 5.66
C LEU A 109 13.57 9.86 4.90
N ASP A 110 14.77 9.87 5.44
CA ASP A 110 16.01 10.32 4.80
C ASP A 110 16.87 9.14 4.30
N ASP A 111 17.90 9.46 3.50
CA ASP A 111 18.88 8.47 3.05
C ASP A 111 19.61 7.85 4.25
N GLY A 112 19.50 6.53 4.40
CA GLY A 112 20.13 5.77 5.49
C GLY A 112 19.20 5.46 6.67
N ASP A 113 18.01 6.01 6.69
CA ASP A 113 16.99 5.65 7.68
C ASP A 113 16.48 4.21 7.51
N GLU A 114 15.81 3.71 8.52
CA GLU A 114 15.13 2.43 8.48
C GLU A 114 13.73 2.51 9.10
N ILE A 115 12.85 1.59 8.64
CA ILE A 115 11.55 1.37 9.25
C ILE A 115 11.38 -0.08 9.65
N LEU A 116 10.60 -0.31 10.70
CA LEU A 116 10.26 -1.65 11.17
C LEU A 116 8.94 -2.08 10.53
N ILE A 117 8.94 -3.25 9.88
CA ILE A 117 7.71 -3.81 9.29
C ILE A 117 7.60 -5.28 9.69
N PRO A 118 6.44 -5.74 10.23
CA PRO A 118 6.22 -7.16 10.50
C PRO A 118 6.28 -7.99 9.20
N GLU A 119 6.99 -9.11 9.23
CA GLU A 119 7.03 -10.04 8.12
C GLU A 119 6.17 -11.29 8.38
N PRO A 120 5.50 -11.87 7.34
CA PRO A 120 5.57 -11.48 5.92
C PRO A 120 4.79 -10.20 5.62
N PHE A 121 5.34 -9.33 4.78
CA PHE A 121 4.71 -8.08 4.39
C PHE A 121 4.54 -7.96 2.86
N TYR A 122 3.75 -6.98 2.45
CA TYR A 122 3.50 -6.72 1.03
C TYR A 122 4.78 -6.29 0.30
N PRO A 123 5.21 -7.02 -0.75
CA PRO A 123 6.53 -6.82 -1.37
C PRO A 123 6.80 -5.40 -1.90
N ASN A 124 5.74 -4.65 -2.23
CA ASN A 124 5.91 -3.28 -2.74
C ASN A 124 6.44 -2.31 -1.68
N TYR A 125 6.32 -2.62 -0.39
CA TYR A 125 6.91 -1.80 0.68
C TYR A 125 8.42 -1.69 0.51
N ASN A 126 9.09 -2.77 0.11
CA ASN A 126 10.52 -2.74 -0.21
C ASN A 126 10.86 -1.68 -1.27
N THR A 127 10.07 -1.61 -2.34
CA THR A 127 10.29 -0.63 -3.41
C THR A 127 10.08 0.79 -2.90
N MET A 128 8.99 1.04 -2.18
CA MET A 128 8.65 2.36 -1.67
C MET A 128 9.73 2.89 -0.70
N VAL A 129 10.15 2.07 0.26
CA VAL A 129 11.20 2.43 1.23
C VAL A 129 12.55 2.65 0.55
N ARG A 130 12.96 1.76 -0.35
CA ARG A 130 14.23 1.87 -1.08
C ARG A 130 14.29 3.09 -2.00
N THR A 131 13.18 3.51 -2.57
CA THR A 131 13.15 4.74 -3.38
C THR A 131 13.34 6.01 -2.54
N CYS A 132 13.01 5.97 -1.25
CA CYS A 132 13.37 7.02 -0.29
C CYS A 132 14.85 6.99 0.13
N GLY A 133 15.60 5.92 -0.20
CA GLY A 133 16.99 5.74 0.24
C GLY A 133 17.12 5.01 1.57
N ALA A 134 16.01 4.58 2.14
CA ALA A 134 15.92 3.90 3.42
C ALA A 134 15.91 2.36 3.27
N SER A 135 15.90 1.65 4.39
CA SER A 135 15.84 0.20 4.48
C SER A 135 14.69 -0.29 5.36
N ILE A 136 14.33 -1.57 5.21
CA ILE A 136 13.38 -2.24 6.10
C ILE A 136 14.15 -3.16 7.02
N THR A 137 13.90 -3.02 8.32
CA THR A 137 14.27 -3.99 9.34
C THR A 137 13.03 -4.80 9.69
N PRO A 138 12.97 -6.10 9.33
CA PRO A 138 11.77 -6.90 9.54
C PRO A 138 11.58 -7.23 11.02
N ILE A 139 10.33 -7.13 11.50
CA ILE A 139 9.92 -7.71 12.78
C ILE A 139 9.55 -9.16 12.51
N PRO A 140 10.29 -10.16 13.05
CA PRO A 140 10.02 -11.55 12.76
C PRO A 140 8.69 -12.00 13.37
N THR A 141 7.89 -12.71 12.58
CA THR A 141 6.67 -13.39 13.03
C THR A 141 6.60 -14.80 12.46
N CYS A 142 5.80 -15.65 13.06
CA CYS A 142 5.60 -17.02 12.58
C CYS A 142 4.13 -17.45 12.66
N PRO A 143 3.70 -18.40 11.81
CA PRO A 143 2.32 -18.87 11.78
C PRO A 143 1.88 -19.55 13.07
N GLU A 144 2.81 -20.22 13.78
CA GLU A 144 2.56 -20.92 15.04
C GLU A 144 2.12 -19.97 16.15
N GLU A 145 2.58 -18.70 16.08
CA GLU A 145 2.21 -17.62 17.01
C GLU A 145 1.08 -16.73 16.45
N GLY A 146 0.44 -17.14 15.35
CA GLY A 146 -0.62 -16.35 14.71
C GLY A 146 -0.14 -15.02 14.12
N TYR A 147 1.14 -14.90 13.78
CA TYR A 147 1.77 -13.69 13.26
C TYR A 147 1.69 -12.47 14.19
N HIS A 148 1.68 -12.69 15.50
CA HIS A 148 1.71 -11.61 16.48
C HIS A 148 3.04 -10.87 16.44
N TYR A 149 2.97 -9.54 16.28
CA TYR A 149 4.16 -8.66 16.17
C TYR A 149 4.19 -7.54 17.21
N ALA A 150 3.03 -7.18 17.79
CA ALA A 150 2.91 -6.02 18.68
C ALA A 150 3.41 -6.30 20.11
N GLU A 151 4.47 -7.11 20.24
CA GLU A 151 5.11 -7.43 21.51
C GLU A 151 6.36 -6.55 21.68
N ARG A 152 6.45 -5.88 22.82
CA ARG A 152 7.56 -4.98 23.12
C ARG A 152 8.91 -5.67 22.99
N GLU A 153 8.99 -6.89 23.48
CA GLU A 153 10.20 -7.72 23.47
C GLU A 153 10.69 -8.04 22.05
N LYS A 154 9.80 -8.05 21.06
CA LYS A 154 10.13 -8.26 19.65
C LYS A 154 10.57 -6.97 18.96
N ILE A 155 9.99 -5.85 19.34
CA ILE A 155 10.16 -4.57 18.65
C ILE A 155 11.34 -3.78 19.22
N GLU A 156 11.39 -3.63 20.56
CA GLU A 156 12.34 -2.75 21.24
C GLU A 156 13.83 -3.04 20.90
N PRO A 157 14.26 -4.32 20.79
CA PRO A 157 15.64 -4.62 20.41
C PRO A 157 16.01 -4.23 18.97
N LEU A 158 15.03 -3.98 18.11
CA LEU A 158 15.23 -3.58 16.72
C LEU A 158 15.31 -2.06 16.54
N ILE A 159 14.90 -1.30 17.55
CA ILE A 159 14.92 0.17 17.50
C ILE A 159 16.33 0.67 17.71
N ASN A 160 16.79 1.55 16.82
CA ASN A 160 18.10 2.19 16.89
C ASN A 160 18.02 3.65 16.42
N GLU A 161 19.14 4.33 16.31
CA GLU A 161 19.21 5.75 15.94
C GLU A 161 18.73 6.07 14.53
N HIS A 162 18.65 5.09 13.63
CA HIS A 162 18.17 5.22 12.26
C HIS A 162 16.67 4.89 12.12
N THR A 163 16.05 4.34 13.15
CA THR A 163 14.63 3.94 13.12
C THR A 163 13.72 5.16 13.17
N ARG A 164 12.70 5.20 12.28
CA ARG A 164 11.68 6.27 12.17
C ARG A 164 10.28 5.71 12.34
#